data_803254eb68e3f5a68339f11b692a7b1a
#
_entry.id   803254eb68e3f5a68339f11b692a7b1a
#
_cell.length_a   1.000
_cell.length_b   1.000
_cell.length_c   1.000
_cell.angle_alpha   90.00
_cell.angle_beta   90.00
_cell.angle_gamma   90.00
#
_symmetry.space_group_name_H-M   'P 1'
#
loop_
_entity.id
_entity.type
_entity.pdbx_description
1 polymer ?
#
loop_
_entity_poly.entity_id
_entity_poly.type
_entity_poly.pdbx_seq_one_letter_code
_entity_poly.pdbx_strand_id
1 'polypeptide(L)'
;MMAASAFFFLSLNQFDKKWRTSVLVSGLITFIAAVHYWYMKEAAMDGAVENITAFRYVDWILTVPLMCVEFYLILKVAGAKKSLLTKMIVLSLIMLVTGYMGETVFRDQAAMWGFFSAVAYFAIVYEIWLGGAAKLAKEAGGDVLAAHKILCWFVLVGWIIYPLGYLVGTSGVP
;
A
#
# COMPACT_ATOMS: atom_id res chain seq x y z
N MET A 1 4.29 15.04 1.43
CA MET A 1 3.65 14.36 0.30
C MET A 1 3.53 15.24 -0.93
N MET A 2 2.90 16.44 -0.92
CA MET A 2 2.81 17.33 -2.10
C MET A 2 4.17 17.64 -2.73
N ALA A 3 5.18 18.02 -1.94
CA ALA A 3 6.53 18.28 -2.44
C ALA A 3 7.17 17.04 -3.08
N ALA A 4 6.96 15.86 -2.51
CA ALA A 4 7.45 14.61 -3.09
C ALA A 4 6.74 14.29 -4.42
N SER A 5 5.43 14.50 -4.50
CA SER A 5 4.66 14.34 -5.73
C SER A 5 5.17 15.28 -6.83
N ALA A 6 5.35 16.56 -6.50
CA ALA A 6 5.91 17.54 -7.43
C ALA A 6 7.33 17.13 -7.91
N PHE A 7 8.18 16.66 -6.99
CA PHE A 7 9.51 16.17 -7.34
C PHE A 7 9.43 15.02 -8.35
N PHE A 8 8.59 14.01 -8.10
CA PHE A 8 8.45 12.87 -9.01
C PHE A 8 7.94 13.29 -10.39
N PHE A 9 6.91 14.14 -10.47
CA PHE A 9 6.37 14.56 -11.76
C PHE A 9 7.34 15.45 -12.54
N LEU A 10 8.02 16.38 -11.87
CA LEU A 10 8.96 17.28 -12.53
C LEU A 10 10.25 16.58 -12.97
N SER A 11 10.66 15.52 -12.25
CA SER A 11 11.88 14.78 -12.54
C SER A 11 11.70 13.61 -13.51
N LEU A 12 10.48 13.31 -13.99
CA LEU A 12 10.18 12.18 -14.88
C LEU A 12 11.15 12.03 -16.06
N ASN A 13 11.50 13.15 -16.69
CA ASN A 13 12.39 13.14 -17.85
C ASN A 13 13.86 12.92 -17.52
N GLN A 14 14.25 13.02 -16.26
CA GLN A 14 15.62 12.80 -15.79
C GLN A 14 15.94 11.30 -15.60
N PHE A 15 14.90 10.45 -15.55
CA PHE A 15 15.05 9.00 -15.41
C PHE A 15 15.08 8.29 -16.74
N ASP A 16 15.78 7.15 -16.80
CA ASP A 16 15.77 6.24 -17.93
C ASP A 16 14.33 5.84 -18.29
N LYS A 17 14.03 5.70 -19.57
CA LYS A 17 12.69 5.34 -20.08
C LYS A 17 12.08 4.14 -19.38
N LYS A 18 12.90 3.14 -19.02
CA LYS A 18 12.46 1.93 -18.32
C LYS A 18 11.91 2.17 -16.92
N TRP A 19 12.32 3.26 -16.24
CA TRP A 19 11.91 3.60 -14.88
C TRP A 19 10.84 4.70 -14.80
N ARG A 20 10.57 5.41 -15.89
CA ARG A 20 9.62 6.54 -15.89
C ARG A 20 8.24 6.18 -15.40
N THR A 21 7.75 4.98 -15.76
CA THR A 21 6.43 4.52 -15.30
C THR A 21 6.43 4.29 -13.78
N SER A 22 7.51 3.76 -13.20
CA SER A 22 7.64 3.59 -11.75
C SER A 22 7.65 4.97 -11.04
N VAL A 23 8.46 5.91 -11.53
CA VAL A 23 8.49 7.28 -10.99
C VAL A 23 7.13 7.98 -11.10
N LEU A 24 6.40 7.77 -12.21
CA LEU A 24 5.04 8.28 -12.38
C LEU A 24 4.09 7.68 -11.34
N VAL A 25 4.16 6.38 -11.11
CA VAL A 25 3.33 5.68 -10.10
C VAL A 25 3.64 6.21 -8.69
N SER A 26 4.91 6.39 -8.34
CA SER A 26 5.31 7.01 -7.06
C SER A 26 4.76 8.43 -6.91
N GLY A 27 4.76 9.22 -8.00
CA GLY A 27 4.16 10.54 -8.05
C GLY A 27 2.64 10.50 -7.82
N LEU A 28 1.95 9.54 -8.42
CA LEU A 28 0.50 9.35 -8.24
C LEU A 28 0.17 8.92 -6.81
N ILE A 29 0.89 7.95 -6.24
CA ILE A 29 0.69 7.51 -4.86
C ILE A 29 0.82 8.69 -3.89
N THR A 30 1.90 9.45 -4.00
CA THR A 30 2.15 10.59 -3.11
C THR A 30 1.17 11.73 -3.31
N PHE A 31 0.67 11.94 -4.53
CA PHE A 31 -0.35 12.94 -4.84
C PHE A 31 -1.72 12.56 -4.24
N ILE A 32 -2.19 11.34 -4.51
CA ILE A 32 -3.46 10.84 -4.00
C ILE A 32 -3.45 10.89 -2.47
N ALA A 33 -2.38 10.39 -1.84
CA ALA A 33 -2.23 10.44 -0.40
C ALA A 33 -2.24 11.88 0.13
N ALA A 34 -1.55 12.83 -0.53
CA ALA A 34 -1.53 14.22 -0.11
C ALA A 34 -2.93 14.85 -0.09
N VAL A 35 -3.75 14.57 -1.12
CA VAL A 35 -5.13 15.08 -1.23
C VAL A 35 -6.01 14.49 -0.12
N HIS A 36 -5.98 13.18 0.09
CA HIS A 36 -6.82 12.53 1.10
C HIS A 36 -6.39 12.89 2.53
N TYR A 37 -5.09 13.03 2.79
CA TYR A 37 -4.62 13.53 4.09
C TYR A 37 -5.02 14.98 4.34
N TRP A 38 -5.15 15.79 3.29
CA TRP A 38 -5.73 17.12 3.42
C TRP A 38 -7.20 17.03 3.87
N TYR A 39 -8.02 16.21 3.21
CA TYR A 39 -9.42 16.00 3.61
C TYR A 39 -9.56 15.44 5.03
N MET A 40 -8.72 14.47 5.40
CA MET A 40 -8.72 13.94 6.77
C MET A 40 -8.37 15.01 7.81
N LYS A 41 -7.42 15.90 7.49
CA LYS A 41 -7.08 17.03 8.36
C LYS A 41 -8.27 17.98 8.52
N GLU A 42 -8.92 18.39 7.43
CA GLU A 42 -10.10 19.27 7.48
C GLU A 42 -11.23 18.62 8.30
N ALA A 43 -11.54 17.35 8.03
CA ALA A 43 -12.55 16.59 8.80
C ALA A 43 -12.21 16.55 10.29
N ALA A 44 -10.95 16.39 10.67
CA ALA A 44 -10.53 16.42 12.06
C ALA A 44 -10.69 17.80 12.71
N MET A 45 -10.41 18.87 11.96
CA MET A 45 -10.57 20.26 12.45
C MET A 45 -12.03 20.64 12.60
N ASP A 46 -12.92 20.15 11.75
CA ASP A 46 -14.37 20.39 11.77
C ASP A 46 -15.10 19.47 12.76
N GLY A 47 -14.41 18.56 13.44
CA GLY A 47 -14.99 17.60 14.38
C GLY A 47 -15.72 16.43 13.73
N ALA A 48 -15.68 16.30 12.40
CA ALA A 48 -16.28 15.21 11.62
C ALA A 48 -15.37 13.97 11.59
N VAL A 49 -14.99 13.47 12.77
CA VAL A 49 -13.99 12.40 12.95
C VAL A 49 -14.45 11.08 12.32
N GLU A 50 -15.74 10.84 12.26
CA GLU A 50 -16.36 9.66 11.62
C GLU A 50 -16.02 9.56 10.13
N ASN A 51 -15.77 10.67 9.46
CA ASN A 51 -15.43 10.70 8.04
C ASN A 51 -13.98 10.32 7.77
N ILE A 52 -13.09 10.38 8.77
CA ILE A 52 -11.66 10.11 8.61
C ILE A 52 -11.44 8.67 8.15
N THR A 53 -12.17 7.70 8.73
CA THR A 53 -12.06 6.30 8.32
C THR A 53 -12.43 6.11 6.85
N ALA A 54 -13.51 6.72 6.38
CA ALA A 54 -13.91 6.64 4.98
C ALA A 54 -12.84 7.22 4.04
N PHE A 55 -12.34 8.42 4.31
CA PHE A 55 -11.26 9.03 3.52
C PHE A 55 -9.98 8.20 3.50
N ARG A 56 -9.62 7.58 4.63
CA ARG A 56 -8.46 6.69 4.74
C ARG A 56 -8.60 5.46 3.84
N TYR A 57 -9.76 4.80 3.84
CA TYR A 57 -9.98 3.64 2.97
C TYR A 57 -10.11 4.01 1.50
N VAL A 58 -10.67 5.17 1.16
CA VAL A 58 -10.66 5.68 -0.23
C VAL A 58 -9.24 5.93 -0.71
N ASP A 59 -8.38 6.52 0.12
CA ASP A 59 -6.96 6.67 -0.18
C ASP A 59 -6.30 5.31 -0.44
N TRP A 60 -6.45 4.38 0.48
CA TRP A 60 -5.76 3.09 0.42
C TRP A 60 -6.22 2.22 -0.74
N ILE A 61 -7.51 2.23 -1.11
CA ILE A 61 -8.00 1.42 -2.24
C ILE A 61 -7.43 1.90 -3.58
N LEU A 62 -6.92 3.13 -3.62
CA LEU A 62 -6.21 3.68 -4.77
C LEU A 62 -4.70 3.48 -4.65
N THR A 63 -4.11 3.81 -3.50
CA THR A 63 -2.65 3.86 -3.33
C THR A 63 -2.00 2.49 -3.12
N VAL A 64 -2.65 1.57 -2.42
CA VAL A 64 -2.09 0.23 -2.13
C VAL A 64 -1.98 -0.64 -3.40
N PRO A 65 -3.00 -0.73 -4.28
CA PRO A 65 -2.83 -1.38 -5.59
C PRO A 65 -1.74 -0.72 -6.45
N LEU A 66 -1.60 0.61 -6.41
CA LEU A 66 -0.51 1.30 -7.12
C LEU A 66 0.86 0.91 -6.57
N MET A 67 1.00 0.69 -5.27
CA MET A 67 2.24 0.17 -4.70
C MET A 67 2.52 -1.27 -5.17
N CYS A 68 1.49 -2.11 -5.35
CA CYS A 68 1.65 -3.42 -5.99
C CYS A 68 2.14 -3.30 -7.44
N VAL A 69 1.62 -2.30 -8.18
CA VAL A 69 2.12 -1.97 -9.53
C VAL A 69 3.60 -1.57 -9.47
N GLU A 70 4.03 -0.80 -8.47
CA GLU A 70 5.42 -0.39 -8.30
C GLU A 70 6.35 -1.59 -8.08
N PHE A 71 6.00 -2.52 -7.19
CA PHE A 71 6.73 -3.78 -7.03
C PHE A 71 6.87 -4.53 -8.38
N TYR A 72 5.76 -4.63 -9.11
CA TYR A 72 5.78 -5.29 -10.41
C TYR A 72 6.68 -4.59 -11.43
N LEU A 73 6.63 -3.25 -11.51
CA LEU A 73 7.43 -2.48 -12.46
C LEU A 73 8.93 -2.62 -12.18
N ILE A 74 9.34 -2.61 -10.90
CA ILE A 74 10.73 -2.84 -10.51
C ILE A 74 11.17 -4.25 -10.87
N LEU A 75 10.31 -5.25 -10.63
CA LEU A 75 10.64 -6.66 -10.92
C LEU A 75 10.43 -7.06 -12.38
N LYS A 76 9.76 -6.22 -13.17
CA LYS A 76 9.53 -6.47 -14.61
C LYS A 76 10.82 -6.64 -15.38
N VAL A 77 11.87 -5.91 -15.02
CA VAL A 77 13.19 -6.04 -15.62
C VAL A 77 13.85 -7.40 -15.31
N ALA A 78 13.41 -8.05 -14.23
CA ALA A 78 13.81 -9.41 -13.83
C ALA A 78 12.87 -10.50 -14.38
N GLY A 79 11.94 -10.15 -15.26
CA GLY A 79 11.01 -11.11 -15.87
C GLY A 79 9.74 -11.38 -15.09
N ALA A 80 9.31 -10.49 -14.18
CA ALA A 80 8.05 -10.64 -13.47
C ALA A 80 6.87 -10.74 -14.44
N LYS A 81 6.00 -11.74 -14.23
CA LYS A 81 4.80 -11.97 -15.04
C LYS A 81 3.63 -11.16 -14.50
N LYS A 82 2.66 -10.83 -15.36
CA LYS A 82 1.42 -10.15 -14.97
C LYS A 82 0.62 -10.89 -13.88
N SER A 83 0.78 -12.21 -13.80
CA SER A 83 0.14 -13.02 -12.73
C SER A 83 0.59 -12.61 -11.32
N LEU A 84 1.85 -12.21 -11.15
CA LEU A 84 2.35 -11.68 -9.88
C LEU A 84 1.62 -10.37 -9.54
N LEU A 85 1.51 -9.44 -10.50
CA LEU A 85 0.78 -8.19 -10.32
C LEU A 85 -0.68 -8.45 -9.94
N THR A 86 -1.39 -9.28 -10.70
CA THR A 86 -2.80 -9.62 -10.42
C THR A 86 -2.96 -10.22 -9.03
N LYS A 87 -2.09 -11.16 -8.65
CA LYS A 87 -2.09 -11.77 -7.31
C LYS A 87 -1.95 -10.71 -6.22
N MET A 88 -0.98 -9.82 -6.33
CA MET A 88 -0.75 -8.77 -5.33
C MET A 88 -1.92 -7.79 -5.24
N ILE A 89 -2.48 -7.36 -6.39
CA ILE A 89 -3.65 -6.48 -6.42
C ILE A 89 -4.86 -7.16 -5.76
N VAL A 90 -5.16 -8.41 -6.11
CA VAL A 90 -6.30 -9.14 -5.51
C VAL A 90 -6.13 -9.27 -4.00
N LEU A 91 -4.94 -9.64 -3.52
CA LEU A 91 -4.67 -9.73 -2.09
C LEU A 91 -4.83 -8.37 -1.39
N SER A 92 -4.36 -7.28 -2.02
CA SER A 92 -4.50 -5.95 -1.46
C SER A 92 -5.97 -5.50 -1.37
N LEU A 93 -6.77 -5.80 -2.38
CA LEU A 93 -8.22 -5.51 -2.36
C LEU A 93 -8.94 -6.35 -1.29
N ILE A 94 -8.63 -7.63 -1.16
CA ILE A 94 -9.20 -8.48 -0.09
C ILE A 94 -8.84 -7.87 1.28
N MET A 95 -7.57 -7.54 1.50
CA MET A 95 -7.10 -6.92 2.75
C MET A 95 -7.90 -5.65 3.08
N LEU A 96 -8.06 -4.76 2.12
CA LEU A 96 -8.71 -3.46 2.34
C LEU A 96 -10.22 -3.60 2.52
N VAL A 97 -10.88 -4.40 1.69
CA VAL A 97 -12.34 -4.61 1.78
C VAL A 97 -12.70 -5.28 3.10
N THR A 98 -11.99 -6.34 3.49
CA THR A 98 -12.26 -7.01 4.76
C THR A 98 -11.94 -6.12 5.97
N GLY A 99 -10.86 -5.34 5.91
CA GLY A 99 -10.55 -4.35 6.94
C GLY A 99 -11.65 -3.30 7.08
N TYR A 100 -12.11 -2.73 5.97
CA TYR A 100 -13.20 -1.76 5.97
C TYR A 100 -14.50 -2.33 6.54
N MET A 101 -14.88 -3.55 6.13
CA MET A 101 -16.08 -4.22 6.62
C MET A 101 -16.07 -4.39 8.13
N GLY A 102 -14.94 -4.78 8.72
CA GLY A 102 -14.83 -4.94 10.17
C GLY A 102 -14.77 -3.61 10.93
N GLU A 103 -14.16 -2.57 10.34
CA GLU A 103 -14.03 -1.28 11.02
C GLU A 103 -15.32 -0.44 10.95
N THR A 104 -16.15 -0.64 9.91
CA THR A 104 -17.30 0.23 9.66
C THR A 104 -18.64 -0.49 9.71
N VAL A 105 -18.79 -1.60 9.00
CA VAL A 105 -20.08 -2.26 8.76
C VAL A 105 -20.40 -3.30 9.83
N PHE A 106 -19.44 -4.17 10.15
CA PHE A 106 -19.62 -5.31 11.06
C PHE A 106 -18.77 -5.15 12.32
N ARG A 107 -18.93 -4.05 13.03
CA ARG A 107 -18.12 -3.73 14.23
C ARG A 107 -18.18 -4.80 15.31
N ASP A 108 -19.34 -5.45 15.46
CA ASP A 108 -19.51 -6.56 16.42
C ASP A 108 -18.67 -7.80 16.06
N GLN A 109 -18.26 -7.91 14.80
CA GLN A 109 -17.42 -8.98 14.27
C GLN A 109 -16.04 -8.47 13.81
N ALA A 110 -15.61 -7.31 14.31
CA ALA A 110 -14.37 -6.66 13.90
C ALA A 110 -13.15 -7.58 13.96
N ALA A 111 -13.04 -8.40 15.01
CA ALA A 111 -11.93 -9.35 15.18
C ALA A 111 -11.86 -10.39 14.04
N MET A 112 -13.01 -10.91 13.62
CA MET A 112 -13.08 -11.89 12.52
C MET A 112 -12.69 -11.24 11.17
N TRP A 113 -13.25 -10.08 10.88
CA TRP A 113 -12.93 -9.36 9.64
C TRP A 113 -11.48 -8.88 9.62
N GLY A 114 -10.97 -8.42 10.77
CA GLY A 114 -9.57 -8.06 10.96
C GLY A 114 -8.63 -9.26 10.74
N PHE A 115 -9.03 -10.45 11.18
CA PHE A 115 -8.26 -11.68 10.91
C PHE A 115 -8.14 -11.97 9.41
N PHE A 116 -9.23 -11.87 8.63
CA PHE A 116 -9.15 -12.07 7.18
C PHE A 116 -8.29 -11.00 6.50
N SER A 117 -8.39 -9.76 6.94
CA SER A 117 -7.52 -8.68 6.46
C SER A 117 -6.04 -8.97 6.76
N ALA A 118 -5.74 -9.41 7.98
CA ALA A 118 -4.38 -9.77 8.39
C ALA A 118 -3.82 -10.95 7.58
N VAL A 119 -4.63 -11.98 7.31
CA VAL A 119 -4.21 -13.12 6.46
C VAL A 119 -3.82 -12.64 5.06
N ALA A 120 -4.62 -11.75 4.44
CA ALA A 120 -4.29 -11.20 3.13
C ALA A 120 -3.02 -10.32 3.18
N TYR A 121 -2.84 -9.52 4.24
CA TYR A 121 -1.62 -8.76 4.47
C TYR A 121 -0.39 -9.65 4.57
N PHE A 122 -0.43 -10.69 5.41
CA PHE A 122 0.71 -11.60 5.56
C PHE A 122 0.98 -12.43 4.29
N ALA A 123 -0.04 -12.68 3.47
CA ALA A 123 0.17 -13.29 2.16
C ALA A 123 0.95 -12.37 1.21
N ILE A 124 0.70 -11.04 1.24
CA ILE A 124 1.51 -10.06 0.51
C ILE A 124 2.94 -10.03 1.06
N VAL A 125 3.10 -9.96 2.38
CA VAL A 125 4.42 -9.98 3.02
C VAL A 125 5.20 -11.23 2.65
N TYR A 126 4.56 -12.40 2.70
CA TYR A 126 5.19 -13.65 2.26
C TYR A 126 5.66 -13.57 0.80
N GLU A 127 4.83 -13.06 -0.11
CA GLU A 127 5.18 -12.96 -1.54
C GLU A 127 6.40 -12.07 -1.77
N ILE A 128 6.48 -10.93 -1.11
CA ILE A 128 7.57 -9.96 -1.30
C ILE A 128 8.86 -10.32 -0.55
N TRP A 129 8.79 -11.11 0.55
CA TRP A 129 9.97 -11.48 1.34
C TRP A 129 10.51 -12.89 1.02
N LEU A 130 9.64 -13.84 0.71
CA LEU A 130 9.97 -15.26 0.59
C LEU A 130 9.44 -15.89 -0.71
N GLY A 131 8.41 -15.30 -1.31
CA GLY A 131 7.72 -15.83 -2.48
C GLY A 131 8.40 -15.54 -3.82
N GLY A 132 7.58 -15.50 -4.87
CA GLY A 132 8.04 -15.29 -6.25
C GLY A 132 8.69 -13.93 -6.48
N ALA A 133 8.15 -12.88 -5.86
CA ALA A 133 8.72 -11.53 -5.93
C ALA A 133 10.13 -11.48 -5.35
N ALA A 134 10.33 -12.08 -4.16
CA ALA A 134 11.64 -12.13 -3.52
C ALA A 134 12.69 -12.92 -4.35
N LYS A 135 12.28 -14.02 -4.97
CA LYS A 135 13.15 -14.83 -5.83
C LYS A 135 13.62 -14.01 -7.04
N LEU A 136 12.68 -13.38 -7.75
CA LEU A 136 13.01 -12.53 -8.89
C LEU A 136 13.95 -11.36 -8.52
N ALA A 137 13.71 -10.72 -7.38
CA ALA A 137 14.60 -9.66 -6.89
C ALA A 137 16.01 -10.16 -6.61
N LYS A 138 16.15 -11.33 -6.00
CA LYS A 138 17.46 -11.95 -5.71
C LYS A 138 18.19 -12.34 -7.00
N GLU A 139 17.49 -12.90 -7.98
CA GLU A 139 18.04 -13.27 -9.28
C GLU A 139 18.52 -12.03 -10.08
N ALA A 140 17.78 -10.93 -10.00
CA ALA A 140 18.18 -9.67 -10.63
C ALA A 140 19.41 -9.02 -9.98
N GLY A 141 19.53 -9.15 -8.65
CA GLY A 141 20.63 -8.55 -7.89
C GLY A 141 20.70 -7.02 -7.94
N GLY A 142 21.84 -6.46 -7.59
CA GLY A 142 22.17 -5.04 -7.73
C GLY A 142 21.08 -4.07 -7.22
N ASP A 143 20.84 -3.03 -8.00
CA ASP A 143 19.89 -1.95 -7.65
C ASP A 143 18.45 -2.42 -7.57
N VAL A 144 18.05 -3.44 -8.36
CA VAL A 144 16.71 -4.02 -8.33
C VAL A 144 16.44 -4.70 -6.98
N LEU A 145 17.40 -5.47 -6.50
CA LEU A 145 17.31 -6.11 -5.18
C LEU A 145 17.28 -5.06 -4.05
N ALA A 146 18.11 -4.01 -4.17
CA ALA A 146 18.15 -2.92 -3.18
C ALA A 146 16.81 -2.19 -3.12
N ALA A 147 16.27 -1.76 -4.27
CA ALA A 147 14.97 -1.10 -4.35
C ALA A 147 13.83 -1.99 -3.82
N HIS A 148 13.82 -3.27 -4.22
CA HIS A 148 12.84 -4.23 -3.73
C HIS A 148 12.88 -4.36 -2.20
N LYS A 149 14.06 -4.49 -1.60
CA LYS A 149 14.22 -4.58 -0.14
C LYS A 149 13.70 -3.33 0.59
N ILE A 150 13.96 -2.15 0.05
CA ILE A 150 13.46 -0.89 0.62
C ILE A 150 11.91 -0.91 0.63
N LEU A 151 11.28 -1.26 -0.49
CA LEU A 151 9.83 -1.38 -0.55
C LEU A 151 9.28 -2.45 0.40
N CYS A 152 9.96 -3.60 0.54
CA CYS A 152 9.59 -4.64 1.51
C CYS A 152 9.54 -4.09 2.95
N TRP A 153 10.54 -3.29 3.34
CA TRP A 153 10.56 -2.65 4.66
C TRP A 153 9.44 -1.64 4.84
N PHE A 154 9.11 -0.84 3.82
CA PHE A 154 7.96 0.06 3.87
C PHE A 154 6.65 -0.70 4.09
N VAL A 155 6.45 -1.83 3.42
CA VAL A 155 5.26 -2.66 3.60
C VAL A 155 5.26 -3.31 4.98
N LEU A 156 6.36 -3.93 5.40
CA LEU A 156 6.41 -4.65 6.67
C LEU A 156 6.27 -3.71 7.87
N VAL A 157 7.09 -2.66 7.93
CA VAL A 157 7.13 -1.74 9.09
C VAL A 157 6.06 -0.66 8.98
N GLY A 158 5.90 -0.07 7.78
CA GLY A 158 4.96 1.03 7.58
C GLY A 158 3.49 0.58 7.69
N TRP A 159 3.15 -0.60 7.22
CA TRP A 159 1.77 -1.07 7.21
C TRP A 159 1.35 -1.82 8.47
N ILE A 160 2.29 -2.42 9.24
CA ILE A 160 1.96 -3.14 10.46
C ILE A 160 1.32 -2.23 11.53
N ILE A 161 1.59 -0.94 11.47
CA ILE A 161 0.98 0.06 12.36
C ILE A 161 -0.55 0.05 12.24
N TYR A 162 -1.09 -0.20 11.05
CA TYR A 162 -2.54 -0.17 10.81
C TYR A 162 -3.29 -1.36 11.42
N PRO A 163 -2.85 -2.63 11.27
CA PRO A 163 -3.43 -3.74 12.03
C PRO A 163 -3.36 -3.54 13.54
N LEU A 164 -2.27 -2.98 14.06
CA LEU A 164 -2.15 -2.66 15.49
C LEU A 164 -3.15 -1.57 15.90
N GLY A 165 -3.25 -0.50 15.13
CA GLY A 165 -4.24 0.57 15.35
C GLY A 165 -5.68 0.06 15.24
N TYR A 166 -5.95 -0.87 14.32
CA TYR A 166 -7.24 -1.53 14.19
C TYR A 166 -7.59 -2.33 15.46
N LEU A 167 -6.67 -3.14 15.96
CA LEU A 167 -6.88 -3.91 17.20
C LEU A 167 -7.16 -3.00 18.39
N VAL A 168 -6.41 -1.92 18.56
CA VAL A 168 -6.63 -0.96 19.64
C VAL A 168 -7.97 -0.23 19.48
N GLY A 169 -8.29 0.23 18.26
CA GLY A 169 -9.50 1.00 17.99
C GLY A 169 -10.80 0.18 18.04
N THR A 170 -10.75 -1.14 17.81
CA THR A 170 -11.93 -2.03 17.80
C THR A 170 -12.11 -2.83 19.08
N SER A 171 -11.07 -2.97 19.91
CA SER A 171 -11.13 -3.75 21.16
C SER A 171 -11.74 -3.00 22.36
N GLY A 172 -12.19 -1.76 22.16
CA GLY A 172 -12.76 -0.94 23.24
C GLY A 172 -11.75 -0.57 24.34
N VAL A 173 -10.45 -0.68 24.06
CA VAL A 173 -9.40 -0.16 24.94
C VAL A 173 -9.41 1.36 24.83
N PRO A 174 -9.64 2.10 25.95
CA PRO A 174 -9.69 3.56 25.96
C PRO A 174 -8.37 4.20 25.54
#